data_62b353e25386b8fba0d41ec523390a4d
#
_entry.id   62b353e25386b8fba0d41ec523390a4d
#
_cell.length_a   1.000
_cell.length_b   1.000
_cell.length_c   1.000
_cell.angle_alpha   90.00
_cell.angle_beta   90.00
_cell.angle_gamma   90.00
#
_symmetry.space_group_name_H-M   'P 1'
#
loop_
_entity.id
_entity.type
_entity.pdbx_description
1 polymer ?
#
loop_
_entity_poly.entity_id
_entity_poly.type
_entity_poly.pdbx_seq_one_letter_code
_entity_poly.pdbx_strand_id
1 'polypeptide(L)'
;MNHMKVRALCEGAVLLAVAQILSYIKLWEMPWGGSVVLSMIPLVLYAVRWGLGAGLLGGFAFGVLQFMFDGGFAIGWESIIGDYLLAFTVLGLAGLFARRRSGVFLGTLVAGGARFLVHYIVGATIWAAYMPDTFFGMTMHSPWFYSLLYNLAYMLPNIAITLVVFAIAYKPLGKYLTGADLVQAQGK
;
A
#
# COMPACT_ATOMS: atom_id res chain seq x y z
N MET A 1 -17.27 16.36 -18.35
CA MET A 1 -16.11 15.94 -17.54
C MET A 1 -14.90 15.88 -18.46
N ASN A 2 -13.72 16.39 -18.05
CA ASN A 2 -12.52 16.38 -18.91
C ASN A 2 -12.10 14.92 -19.19
N HIS A 3 -11.79 14.60 -20.45
CA HIS A 3 -11.37 13.25 -20.88
C HIS A 3 -10.27 12.62 -20.00
N MET A 4 -9.30 13.43 -19.53
CA MET A 4 -8.25 12.96 -18.63
C MET A 4 -8.77 12.57 -17.25
N LYS A 5 -9.78 13.25 -16.72
CA LYS A 5 -10.41 12.86 -15.43
C LYS A 5 -11.16 11.53 -15.55
N VAL A 6 -11.88 11.32 -16.68
CA VAL A 6 -12.54 10.04 -16.95
C VAL A 6 -11.52 8.91 -17.03
N ARG A 7 -10.43 9.12 -17.78
CA ARG A 7 -9.35 8.14 -17.89
C ARG A 7 -8.73 7.80 -16.53
N ALA A 8 -8.48 8.82 -15.69
CA ALA A 8 -7.97 8.60 -14.32
C ALA A 8 -8.91 7.71 -13.48
N LEU A 9 -10.21 7.98 -13.54
CA LEU A 9 -11.21 7.20 -12.81
C LEU A 9 -11.30 5.76 -13.32
N CYS A 10 -11.36 5.57 -14.64
CA CYS A 10 -11.41 4.22 -15.23
C CYS A 10 -10.14 3.41 -14.91
N GLU A 11 -8.96 4.02 -15.08
CA GLU A 11 -7.69 3.36 -14.76
C GLU A 11 -7.59 3.07 -13.26
N GLY A 12 -8.03 4.00 -12.40
CA GLY A 12 -8.12 3.80 -10.96
C GLY A 12 -9.03 2.63 -10.59
N ALA A 13 -10.24 2.58 -11.14
CA ALA A 13 -11.18 1.48 -10.88
C ALA A 13 -10.59 0.11 -11.25
N VAL A 14 -9.93 0.01 -12.42
CA VAL A 14 -9.26 -1.24 -12.85
C VAL A 14 -8.11 -1.60 -11.92
N LEU A 15 -7.23 -0.64 -11.58
CA LEU A 15 -6.08 -0.91 -10.73
C LEU A 15 -6.48 -1.26 -9.28
N LEU A 16 -7.55 -0.64 -8.75
CA LEU A 16 -8.11 -1.00 -7.45
C LEU A 16 -8.72 -2.41 -7.46
N ALA A 17 -9.44 -2.77 -8.52
CA ALA A 17 -9.97 -4.12 -8.68
C ALA A 17 -8.84 -5.17 -8.74
N VAL A 18 -7.78 -4.89 -9.50
CA VAL A 18 -6.58 -5.75 -9.53
C VAL A 18 -5.93 -5.82 -8.14
N ALA A 19 -5.80 -4.69 -7.42
CA ALA A 19 -5.28 -4.68 -6.06
C ALA A 19 -6.11 -5.57 -5.13
N GLN A 20 -7.44 -5.53 -5.25
CA GLN A 20 -8.35 -6.34 -4.45
C GLN A 20 -8.18 -7.84 -4.75
N ILE A 21 -8.07 -8.22 -6.01
CA ILE A 21 -7.82 -9.62 -6.39
C ILE A 21 -6.46 -10.09 -5.83
N LEU A 22 -5.41 -9.26 -5.97
CA LEU A 22 -4.08 -9.58 -5.49
C LEU A 22 -3.98 -9.61 -3.95
N SER A 23 -4.88 -8.96 -3.22
CA SER A 23 -4.92 -9.02 -1.75
C SER A 23 -5.38 -10.36 -1.21
N TYR A 24 -6.15 -11.13 -2.00
CA TYR A 24 -6.55 -12.49 -1.62
C TYR A 24 -5.43 -13.52 -1.82
N ILE A 25 -4.40 -13.19 -2.59
CA ILE A 25 -3.23 -14.06 -2.81
C ILE A 25 -2.22 -13.76 -1.71
N LYS A 26 -2.40 -14.39 -0.55
CA LYS A 26 -1.51 -14.23 0.60
C LYS A 26 -0.31 -15.17 0.43
N LEU A 27 0.86 -14.58 0.12
CA LEU A 27 2.12 -15.33 0.02
C LEU A 27 2.61 -15.80 1.40
N TRP A 28 2.31 -15.02 2.41
CA TRP A 28 2.53 -15.33 3.82
C TRP A 28 1.55 -14.52 4.66
N GLU A 29 1.07 -15.11 5.75
CA GLU A 29 0.12 -14.49 6.67
C GLU A 29 0.62 -14.58 8.11
N MET A 30 0.55 -13.45 8.80
CA MET A 30 0.89 -13.33 10.21
C MET A 30 -0.38 -13.54 11.06
N PRO A 31 -0.23 -13.98 12.32
CA PRO A 31 -1.33 -13.85 13.29
C PRO A 31 -1.84 -12.41 13.31
N TRP A 32 -3.14 -12.22 13.52
CA TRP A 32 -3.76 -10.90 13.64
C TRP A 32 -3.75 -10.03 12.35
N GLY A 33 -3.60 -10.63 11.18
CA GLY A 33 -3.96 -10.02 9.90
C GLY A 33 -2.83 -9.41 9.07
N GLY A 34 -1.61 -9.31 9.56
CA GLY A 34 -0.47 -8.89 8.74
C GLY A 34 -0.17 -9.90 7.63
N SER A 35 -0.07 -9.48 6.38
CA SER A 35 0.15 -10.40 5.27
C SER A 35 1.08 -9.85 4.19
N VAL A 36 1.80 -10.77 3.54
CA VAL A 36 2.61 -10.48 2.36
C VAL A 36 1.75 -10.71 1.13
N VAL A 37 1.38 -9.62 0.46
CA VAL A 37 0.46 -9.59 -0.69
C VAL A 37 0.99 -8.67 -1.79
N LEU A 38 0.44 -8.76 -2.99
CA LEU A 38 0.89 -7.98 -4.14
C LEU A 38 0.07 -6.70 -4.39
N SER A 39 -0.87 -6.37 -3.49
CA SER A 39 -1.80 -5.24 -3.66
C SER A 39 -1.12 -3.86 -3.71
N MET A 40 0.08 -3.71 -3.11
CA MET A 40 0.84 -2.45 -3.19
C MET A 40 1.25 -2.08 -4.62
N ILE A 41 1.47 -3.04 -5.51
CA ILE A 41 1.94 -2.80 -6.87
C ILE A 41 0.97 -1.91 -7.65
N PRO A 42 -0.31 -2.28 -7.85
CA PRO A 42 -1.25 -1.44 -8.59
C PRO A 42 -1.57 -0.12 -7.87
N LEU A 43 -1.56 -0.07 -6.54
CA LEU A 43 -1.83 1.16 -5.79
C LEU A 43 -0.71 2.19 -5.96
N VAL A 44 0.54 1.78 -5.81
CA VAL A 44 1.71 2.63 -6.05
C VAL A 44 1.76 3.07 -7.51
N LEU A 45 1.50 2.16 -8.45
CA LEU A 45 1.44 2.49 -9.88
C LEU A 45 0.40 3.57 -10.16
N TYR A 46 -0.81 3.43 -9.63
CA TYR A 46 -1.87 4.42 -9.79
C TYR A 46 -1.45 5.79 -9.27
N ALA A 47 -0.88 5.85 -8.07
CA ALA A 47 -0.43 7.09 -7.45
C ALA A 47 0.68 7.77 -8.26
N VAL A 48 1.70 7.03 -8.71
CA VAL A 48 2.81 7.58 -9.51
C VAL A 48 2.34 8.06 -10.88
N ARG A 49 1.35 7.42 -11.49
CA ARG A 49 0.79 7.81 -12.78
C ARG A 49 -0.08 9.06 -12.68
N TRP A 50 -0.96 9.14 -11.69
CA TRP A 50 -2.02 10.15 -11.59
C TRP A 50 -1.76 11.23 -10.54
N GLY A 51 -0.69 11.09 -9.75
CA GLY A 51 -0.26 12.07 -8.75
C GLY A 51 -0.89 11.88 -7.39
N LEU A 52 -0.48 12.74 -6.45
CA LEU A 52 -0.79 12.64 -5.03
C LEU A 52 -2.30 12.56 -4.73
N GLY A 53 -3.09 13.48 -5.29
CA GLY A 53 -4.54 13.54 -4.98
C GLY A 53 -5.28 12.28 -5.43
N ALA A 54 -5.02 11.80 -6.65
CA ALA A 54 -5.61 10.56 -7.15
C ALA A 54 -5.12 9.35 -6.34
N GLY A 55 -3.83 9.32 -6.00
CA GLY A 55 -3.23 8.28 -5.18
C GLY A 55 -3.85 8.18 -3.79
N LEU A 56 -4.02 9.31 -3.09
CA LEU A 56 -4.64 9.35 -1.75
C LEU A 56 -6.10 8.87 -1.81
N LEU A 57 -6.88 9.38 -2.79
CA LEU A 57 -8.27 8.94 -2.97
C LEU A 57 -8.37 7.45 -3.33
N GLY A 58 -7.50 6.96 -4.22
CA GLY A 58 -7.44 5.54 -4.56
C GLY A 58 -7.06 4.66 -3.37
N GLY A 59 -6.06 5.09 -2.59
CA GLY A 59 -5.66 4.41 -1.36
C GLY A 59 -6.79 4.36 -0.33
N PHE A 60 -7.49 5.50 -0.11
CA PHE A 60 -8.65 5.56 0.78
C PHE A 60 -9.77 4.61 0.31
N ALA A 61 -10.15 4.68 -0.97
CA ALA A 61 -11.17 3.79 -1.54
C ALA A 61 -10.79 2.32 -1.40
N PHE A 62 -9.52 1.99 -1.63
CA PHE A 62 -9.02 0.63 -1.42
C PHE A 62 -9.06 0.20 0.05
N GLY A 63 -8.73 1.11 0.98
CA GLY A 63 -8.85 0.86 2.43
C GLY A 63 -10.28 0.50 2.84
N VAL A 64 -11.28 1.21 2.30
CA VAL A 64 -12.71 0.87 2.50
C VAL A 64 -13.02 -0.52 1.95
N LEU A 65 -12.58 -0.83 0.72
CA LEU A 65 -12.79 -2.16 0.12
C LEU A 65 -12.13 -3.25 0.95
N GLN A 66 -10.91 -3.05 1.42
CA GLN A 66 -10.22 -4.02 2.27
C GLN A 66 -10.99 -4.29 3.56
N PHE A 67 -11.45 -3.26 4.25
CA PHE A 67 -12.26 -3.44 5.46
C PHE A 67 -13.55 -4.23 5.17
N MET A 68 -14.22 -3.94 4.05
CA MET A 68 -15.48 -4.61 3.68
C MET A 68 -15.26 -6.08 3.28
N PHE A 69 -14.16 -6.39 2.59
CA PHE A 69 -13.96 -7.70 1.96
C PHE A 69 -12.96 -8.61 2.68
N ASP A 70 -12.15 -8.09 3.60
CA ASP A 70 -11.22 -8.88 4.42
C ASP A 70 -11.86 -9.38 5.74
N GLY A 71 -13.18 -9.35 5.81
CA GLY A 71 -13.95 -9.80 6.97
C GLY A 71 -14.04 -8.78 8.12
N GLY A 72 -13.57 -7.56 7.92
CA GLY A 72 -13.68 -6.47 8.90
C GLY A 72 -12.94 -6.78 10.22
N PHE A 73 -11.78 -7.44 10.14
CA PHE A 73 -11.00 -7.79 11.31
C PHE A 73 -10.44 -6.54 11.99
N ALA A 74 -11.12 -6.08 13.02
CA ALA A 74 -10.78 -4.89 13.79
C ALA A 74 -11.23 -5.05 15.24
N ILE A 75 -10.48 -4.47 16.18
CA ILE A 75 -10.80 -4.52 17.62
C ILE A 75 -11.55 -3.28 18.09
N GLY A 76 -11.74 -2.30 17.22
CA GLY A 76 -12.46 -1.05 17.47
C GLY A 76 -12.41 -0.15 16.26
N TRP A 77 -13.13 0.98 16.32
CA TRP A 77 -13.15 1.95 15.22
C TRP A 77 -11.78 2.59 14.97
N GLU A 78 -10.92 2.69 16.00
CA GLU A 78 -9.55 3.20 15.90
C GLU A 78 -8.68 2.31 15.01
N SER A 79 -8.82 0.98 15.14
CA SER A 79 -8.09 0.04 14.29
C SER A 79 -8.62 0.06 12.86
N ILE A 80 -9.93 0.29 12.65
CA ILE A 80 -10.49 0.47 11.30
C ILE A 80 -9.86 1.69 10.62
N ILE A 81 -9.81 2.82 11.33
CA ILE A 81 -9.22 4.04 10.79
C ILE A 81 -7.72 3.85 10.53
N GLY A 82 -6.98 3.28 11.49
CA GLY A 82 -5.54 3.12 11.41
C GLY A 82 -5.13 2.08 10.36
N ASP A 83 -5.58 0.83 10.52
CA ASP A 83 -5.08 -0.29 9.73
C ASP A 83 -5.65 -0.37 8.32
N TYR A 84 -6.88 0.12 8.13
CA TYR A 84 -7.50 0.11 6.80
C TYR A 84 -7.46 1.49 6.15
N LEU A 85 -8.13 2.49 6.72
CA LEU A 85 -8.29 3.76 6.01
C LEU A 85 -6.96 4.49 5.88
N LEU A 86 -6.28 4.77 6.99
CA LEU A 86 -5.04 5.56 6.96
C LEU A 86 -3.89 4.79 6.32
N ALA A 87 -3.70 3.51 6.68
CA ALA A 87 -2.60 2.70 6.17
C ALA A 87 -2.62 2.53 4.65
N PHE A 88 -3.80 2.43 4.04
CA PHE A 88 -3.90 2.38 2.58
C PHE A 88 -3.89 3.77 1.94
N THR A 89 -4.48 4.79 2.58
CA THR A 89 -4.44 6.17 2.08
C THR A 89 -3.01 6.67 1.89
N VAL A 90 -2.12 6.43 2.86
CA VAL A 90 -0.73 6.90 2.78
C VAL A 90 0.08 6.25 1.65
N LEU A 91 -0.39 5.14 1.04
CA LEU A 91 0.22 4.61 -0.18
C LEU A 91 0.11 5.62 -1.34
N GLY A 92 -0.87 6.51 -1.30
CA GLY A 92 -1.00 7.61 -2.24
C GLY A 92 0.17 8.61 -2.21
N LEU A 93 0.99 8.63 -1.15
CA LEU A 93 2.22 9.44 -1.07
C LEU A 93 3.23 9.08 -2.18
N ALA A 94 3.14 7.89 -2.77
CA ALA A 94 3.90 7.56 -3.98
C ALA A 94 3.67 8.58 -5.11
N GLY A 95 2.52 9.22 -5.15
CA GLY A 95 2.17 10.26 -6.10
C GLY A 95 2.99 11.56 -6.01
N LEU A 96 3.74 11.78 -4.92
CA LEU A 96 4.75 12.86 -4.81
C LEU A 96 5.86 12.71 -5.85
N PHE A 97 6.10 11.50 -6.31
CA PHE A 97 7.11 11.17 -7.31
C PHE A 97 6.51 10.94 -8.70
N ALA A 98 5.28 11.43 -8.92
CA ALA A 98 4.59 11.31 -10.20
C ALA A 98 5.44 11.85 -11.36
N ARG A 99 5.38 11.14 -12.49
CA ARG A 99 6.07 11.48 -13.74
C ARG A 99 7.61 11.53 -13.66
N ARG A 100 8.21 11.06 -12.57
CA ARG A 100 9.67 10.93 -12.44
C ARG A 100 10.13 9.56 -12.94
N ARG A 101 11.34 9.52 -13.52
CA ARG A 101 11.95 8.28 -14.02
C ARG A 101 12.09 7.21 -12.92
N SER A 102 12.44 7.61 -11.71
CA SER A 102 12.53 6.74 -10.52
C SER A 102 11.26 6.71 -9.68
N GLY A 103 10.13 7.26 -10.20
CA GLY A 103 8.92 7.51 -9.42
C GLY A 103 8.36 6.27 -8.74
N VAL A 104 8.28 5.14 -9.44
CA VAL A 104 7.77 3.88 -8.86
C VAL A 104 8.68 3.34 -7.75
N PHE A 105 10.00 3.54 -7.83
CA PHE A 105 10.94 3.07 -6.81
C PHE A 105 10.90 3.96 -5.56
N LEU A 106 11.09 5.27 -5.74
CA LEU A 106 11.02 6.24 -4.64
C LEU A 106 9.63 6.27 -4.01
N GLY A 107 8.60 6.21 -4.85
CA GLY A 107 7.22 6.13 -4.41
C GLY A 107 6.95 4.89 -3.55
N THR A 108 7.45 3.71 -3.95
CA THR A 108 7.32 2.48 -3.15
C THR A 108 8.00 2.61 -1.80
N LEU A 109 9.22 3.16 -1.75
CA LEU A 109 9.94 3.32 -0.49
C LEU A 109 9.23 4.30 0.46
N VAL A 110 8.83 5.47 -0.03
CA VAL A 110 8.17 6.48 0.79
C VAL A 110 6.77 6.03 1.22
N ALA A 111 5.97 5.52 0.30
CA ALA A 111 4.61 5.08 0.61
C ALA A 111 4.59 3.82 1.47
N GLY A 112 5.47 2.85 1.20
CA GLY A 112 5.64 1.65 2.01
C GLY A 112 6.16 1.97 3.41
N GLY A 113 7.14 2.88 3.53
CA GLY A 113 7.63 3.37 4.81
C GLY A 113 6.56 4.12 5.62
N ALA A 114 5.76 4.97 4.96
CA ALA A 114 4.64 5.64 5.62
C ALA A 114 3.59 4.65 6.12
N ARG A 115 3.22 3.65 5.30
CA ARG A 115 2.30 2.59 5.72
C ARG A 115 2.87 1.77 6.89
N PHE A 116 4.15 1.44 6.84
CA PHE A 116 4.83 0.79 7.96
C PHE A 116 4.71 1.60 9.24
N LEU A 117 4.95 2.93 9.20
CA LEU A 117 4.84 3.80 10.36
C LEU A 117 3.42 3.84 10.93
N VAL A 118 2.39 3.86 10.07
CA VAL A 118 0.99 3.78 10.51
C VAL A 118 0.75 2.48 11.26
N HIS A 119 1.06 1.32 10.66
CA HIS A 119 0.88 0.03 11.32
C HIS A 119 1.74 -0.13 12.56
N TYR A 120 2.96 0.42 12.59
CA TYR A 120 3.82 0.40 13.75
C TYR A 120 3.19 1.13 14.95
N ILE A 121 2.67 2.34 14.72
CA ILE A 121 2.02 3.15 15.77
C ILE A 121 0.72 2.46 16.24
N VAL A 122 -0.13 2.04 15.31
CA VAL A 122 -1.40 1.36 15.60
C VAL A 122 -1.14 0.05 16.36
N GLY A 123 -0.17 -0.74 15.93
CA GLY A 123 0.22 -1.98 16.59
C GLY A 123 0.77 -1.79 18.00
N ALA A 124 1.58 -0.75 18.22
CA ALA A 124 2.16 -0.45 19.52
C ALA A 124 1.18 0.17 20.52
N THR A 125 0.08 0.76 20.04
CA THR A 125 -0.91 1.46 20.86
C THR A 125 -2.23 0.68 20.94
N ILE A 126 -2.94 0.56 19.84
CA ILE A 126 -4.29 -0.02 19.78
C ILE A 126 -4.22 -1.54 19.99
N TRP A 127 -3.25 -2.22 19.36
CA TRP A 127 -3.07 -3.68 19.48
C TRP A 127 -2.17 -4.11 20.65
N ALA A 128 -1.72 -3.18 21.49
CA ALA A 128 -0.78 -3.46 22.59
C ALA A 128 -1.25 -4.60 23.53
N ALA A 129 -2.57 -4.71 23.79
CA ALA A 129 -3.15 -5.74 24.63
C ALA A 129 -3.05 -7.17 24.05
N TYR A 130 -2.76 -7.29 22.76
CA TYR A 130 -2.60 -8.58 22.05
C TYR A 130 -1.14 -8.98 21.85
N MET A 131 -0.20 -8.29 22.52
CA MET A 131 1.21 -8.65 22.49
C MET A 131 1.41 -10.02 23.16
N PRO A 132 2.02 -11.01 22.50
CA PRO A 132 2.34 -12.29 23.12
C PRO A 132 3.56 -12.17 24.03
N ASP A 133 3.73 -13.12 24.94
CA ASP A 133 4.92 -13.18 25.80
C ASP A 133 6.21 -13.43 25.01
N THR A 134 6.10 -14.17 23.91
CA THR A 134 7.24 -14.49 23.04
C THR A 134 6.89 -14.32 21.56
N PHE A 135 7.83 -13.79 20.79
CA PHE A 135 7.71 -13.63 19.33
C PHE A 135 9.08 -13.84 18.67
N PHE A 136 9.14 -14.68 17.64
CA PHE A 136 10.40 -15.12 16.99
C PHE A 136 11.45 -15.64 17.99
N GLY A 137 11.02 -16.34 19.03
CA GLY A 137 11.91 -16.88 20.06
C GLY A 137 12.47 -15.87 21.05
N MET A 138 12.04 -14.61 20.98
CA MET A 138 12.43 -13.53 21.90
C MET A 138 11.29 -13.21 22.85
N THR A 139 11.61 -12.92 24.13
CA THR A 139 10.64 -12.43 25.11
C THR A 139 10.26 -10.99 24.79
N MET A 140 8.96 -10.71 24.73
CA MET A 140 8.44 -9.38 24.44
C MET A 140 8.20 -8.60 25.72
N HIS A 141 8.93 -7.50 25.92
CA HIS A 141 8.81 -6.63 27.08
C HIS A 141 8.15 -5.27 26.77
N SER A 142 7.94 -4.97 25.47
CA SER A 142 7.41 -3.69 25.05
C SER A 142 6.52 -3.85 23.80
N PRO A 143 5.29 -3.30 23.82
CA PRO A 143 4.43 -3.28 22.64
C PRO A 143 5.09 -2.59 21.43
N TRP A 144 5.92 -1.60 21.65
CA TRP A 144 6.67 -0.91 20.60
C TRP A 144 7.68 -1.82 19.93
N PHE A 145 8.43 -2.59 20.71
CA PHE A 145 9.40 -3.54 20.17
C PHE A 145 8.69 -4.70 19.42
N TYR A 146 7.61 -5.22 20.01
CA TYR A 146 6.79 -6.22 19.33
C TYR A 146 6.22 -5.71 18.02
N SER A 147 5.59 -4.53 18.02
CA SER A 147 5.00 -3.93 16.83
C SER A 147 6.05 -3.64 15.75
N LEU A 148 7.27 -3.23 16.14
CA LEU A 148 8.38 -3.07 15.21
C LEU A 148 8.68 -4.37 14.46
N LEU A 149 8.94 -5.45 15.21
CA LEU A 149 9.28 -6.74 14.63
C LEU A 149 8.14 -7.31 13.80
N TYR A 150 6.91 -7.24 14.33
CA TYR A 150 5.72 -7.74 13.66
C TYR A 150 5.52 -7.06 12.31
N ASN A 151 5.52 -5.74 12.29
CA ASN A 151 5.27 -4.99 11.06
C ASN A 151 6.44 -5.06 10.07
N LEU A 152 7.69 -5.12 10.53
CA LEU A 152 8.84 -5.36 9.66
C LEU A 152 8.73 -6.71 8.96
N ALA A 153 8.26 -7.75 9.65
CA ALA A 153 8.22 -9.10 9.12
C ALA A 153 7.39 -9.22 7.83
N TYR A 154 6.28 -8.48 7.70
CA TYR A 154 5.48 -8.52 6.46
C TYR A 154 5.64 -7.28 5.58
N MET A 155 5.91 -6.09 6.13
CA MET A 155 6.04 -4.87 5.33
C MET A 155 7.34 -4.83 4.52
N LEU A 156 8.46 -5.31 5.07
CA LEU A 156 9.71 -5.37 4.30
C LEU A 156 9.58 -6.29 3.07
N PRO A 157 9.07 -7.53 3.17
CA PRO A 157 8.78 -8.34 1.99
C PRO A 157 7.82 -7.67 1.01
N ASN A 158 6.75 -7.02 1.47
CA ASN A 158 5.83 -6.30 0.58
C ASN A 158 6.53 -5.20 -0.22
N ILE A 159 7.36 -4.37 0.42
CA ILE A 159 8.15 -3.33 -0.23
C ILE A 159 9.16 -3.96 -1.20
N ALA A 160 9.91 -4.97 -0.76
CA ALA A 160 10.92 -5.64 -1.58
C ALA A 160 10.32 -6.26 -2.84
N ILE A 161 9.23 -7.02 -2.71
CA ILE A 161 8.53 -7.64 -3.84
C ILE A 161 8.02 -6.57 -4.81
N THR A 162 7.43 -5.49 -4.29
CA THR A 162 6.95 -4.38 -5.13
C THR A 162 8.08 -3.75 -5.92
N LEU A 163 9.24 -3.50 -5.29
CA LEU A 163 10.43 -2.97 -5.96
C LEU A 163 10.97 -3.92 -7.03
N VAL A 164 11.02 -5.23 -6.74
CA VAL A 164 11.48 -6.26 -7.69
C VAL A 164 10.56 -6.33 -8.89
N VAL A 165 9.24 -6.34 -8.69
CA VAL A 165 8.27 -6.36 -9.78
C VAL A 165 8.40 -5.11 -10.65
N PHE A 166 8.55 -3.92 -10.06
CA PHE A 166 8.80 -2.71 -10.85
C PHE A 166 10.14 -2.74 -11.58
N ALA A 167 11.20 -3.30 -10.99
CA ALA A 167 12.49 -3.43 -11.66
C ALA A 167 12.40 -4.35 -12.91
N ILE A 168 11.73 -5.48 -12.79
CA ILE A 168 11.50 -6.41 -13.92
C ILE A 168 10.63 -5.75 -14.99
N ALA A 169 9.54 -5.08 -14.57
CA ALA A 169 8.60 -4.43 -15.49
C ALA A 169 9.16 -3.14 -16.12
N TYR A 170 10.23 -2.57 -15.56
CA TYR A 170 10.71 -1.24 -15.97
C TYR A 170 11.18 -1.21 -17.43
N LYS A 171 11.92 -2.22 -17.87
CA LYS A 171 12.43 -2.27 -19.24
C LYS A 171 11.31 -2.37 -20.29
N PRO A 172 10.32 -3.29 -20.17
CA PRO A 172 9.23 -3.41 -21.15
C PRO A 172 8.12 -2.34 -21.00
N LEU A 173 7.87 -1.85 -19.80
CA LEU A 173 6.70 -1.02 -19.48
C LEU A 173 7.04 0.38 -18.97
N GLY A 174 8.29 0.84 -19.10
CA GLY A 174 8.78 2.08 -18.51
C GLY A 174 7.93 3.32 -18.78
N LYS A 175 7.39 3.48 -20.00
CA LYS A 175 6.48 4.60 -20.35
C LYS A 175 5.19 4.62 -19.51
N TYR A 176 4.66 3.44 -19.19
CA TYR A 176 3.47 3.31 -18.35
C TYR A 176 3.79 3.50 -16.86
N LEU A 177 4.92 2.95 -16.41
CA LEU A 177 5.38 3.10 -15.02
C LEU A 177 5.72 4.54 -14.66
N THR A 178 6.15 5.34 -15.64
CA THR A 178 6.48 6.77 -15.45
C THR A 178 5.32 7.71 -15.78
N GLY A 179 4.22 7.22 -16.36
CA GLY A 179 3.12 8.03 -16.85
C GLY A 179 3.46 8.88 -18.09
N ALA A 180 4.53 8.56 -18.82
CA ALA A 180 4.92 9.28 -20.03
C ALA A 180 3.87 9.17 -21.16
N ASP A 181 3.14 8.06 -21.20
CA ASP A 181 2.00 7.86 -22.11
C ASP A 181 0.84 8.85 -21.87
N LEU A 182 0.70 9.36 -20.65
CA LEU A 182 -0.33 10.35 -20.28
C LEU A 182 0.01 11.75 -20.81
N VAL A 183 1.30 12.10 -20.83
CA VAL A 183 1.78 13.39 -21.36
C VAL A 183 1.61 13.43 -22.88
N GLN A 184 1.94 12.35 -23.58
CA GLN A 184 1.76 12.25 -25.03
C GLN A 184 0.29 12.35 -25.48
N ALA A 185 -0.65 11.90 -24.64
CA ALA A 185 -2.08 12.01 -24.93
C ALA A 185 -2.66 13.41 -24.72
N GLN A 186 -1.97 14.31 -24.03
CA GLN A 186 -2.40 15.70 -23.82
C GLN A 186 -1.95 16.63 -24.96
N GLY A 187 -0.97 16.22 -25.77
CA GLY A 187 -0.41 17.00 -26.88
C GLY A 187 -1.07 16.72 -28.24
N LYS A 188 -2.11 15.89 -28.26
CA LYS A 188 -2.96 15.63 -29.44
C LYS A 188 -4.35 16.17 -29.19
#